data_f15c0bd617930a4595882038d7afa94e
#
_entry.id   f15c0bd617930a4595882038d7afa94e
#
_cell.length_a   1.000
_cell.length_b   1.000
_cell.length_c   1.000
_cell.angle_alpha   90.00
_cell.angle_beta   90.00
_cell.angle_gamma   90.00
#
_symmetry.space_group_name_H-M   'P 1'
#
loop_
_entity.id
_entity.type
_entity.pdbx_description
1 polymer ?
#
loop_
_entity_poly.entity_id
_entity_poly.type
_entity_poly.pdbx_seq_one_letter_code
_entity_poly.pdbx_strand_id
1 'polypeptide(L)'
;MFEGLACKGIAVTEGLFSELHGQPLAQCLLVAALANDRLAPAYLFSGPDGVGRRLAALRFLEGLLGGGHAAPRERRRLEERNHPDLLWVEPTYNHQGRLIPRSEAESIGVSKRTPPQVRLEQIRELSRFLARQPLQSPRGLVILEQPEAMAEGAANALLKTLEEPGHGLLILLSAAPERLLTTIRSRCQQVRFTRLSQECMRSVLSQLPDEQGDQALDLAARHPELLALADGSPGALMEHVRLWNSVPEELRQRLQTLPTTPLQALALARDVSEQLEGDQQLWVINWWQQNLWTASTQPQRLKRLDRLRQHLLCFVQPRLAWEVALLNLIGA
;
A
#
# COMPACT_ATOMS: atom_id res chain seq x y z
N MET A 1 -7.88 23.52 19.38
CA MET A 1 -8.49 24.72 18.74
C MET A 1 -8.78 24.40 17.28
N PHE A 2 -9.56 23.30 16.98
CA PHE A 2 -9.98 22.89 15.63
C PHE A 2 -11.40 22.29 15.58
N GLU A 3 -12.20 22.52 16.63
CA GLU A 3 -13.61 22.05 16.70
C GLU A 3 -14.64 22.97 16.00
N GLY A 4 -14.21 23.98 15.26
CA GLY A 4 -15.07 25.02 14.73
C GLY A 4 -15.26 25.10 13.21
N LEU A 5 -14.69 24.21 12.41
CA LEU A 5 -14.99 24.14 10.97
C LEU A 5 -16.17 23.20 10.73
N ALA A 6 -17.37 23.64 11.15
CA ALA A 6 -18.61 23.03 10.72
C ALA A 6 -18.67 23.10 9.18
N CYS A 7 -18.50 21.97 8.51
CA CYS A 7 -18.70 21.80 7.06
C CYS A 7 -20.16 22.15 6.71
N LYS A 8 -20.47 23.43 6.50
CA LYS A 8 -21.72 23.89 5.89
C LYS A 8 -21.67 23.52 4.40
N GLY A 9 -22.15 22.37 4.05
CA GLY A 9 -22.17 21.80 2.71
C GLY A 9 -22.43 20.28 2.73
N ILE A 10 -22.66 19.74 3.93
CA ILE A 10 -22.68 18.29 4.22
C ILE A 10 -23.87 17.54 3.59
N ALA A 11 -24.94 18.21 3.19
CA ALA A 11 -26.13 17.51 2.69
C ALA A 11 -25.97 16.84 1.31
N VAL A 12 -24.96 17.23 0.50
CA VAL A 12 -24.81 16.76 -0.88
C VAL A 12 -23.90 15.54 -0.99
N THR A 13 -23.01 15.33 -0.02
CA THR A 13 -21.99 14.26 -0.05
C THR A 13 -22.18 13.23 1.07
N GLU A 14 -23.30 13.28 1.80
CA GLU A 14 -23.65 12.27 2.79
C GLU A 14 -23.76 10.90 2.12
N GLY A 15 -22.91 9.97 2.55
CA GLY A 15 -22.83 8.61 2.02
C GLY A 15 -21.69 8.34 1.04
N LEU A 16 -21.12 9.34 0.35
CA LEU A 16 -20.05 9.09 -0.63
C LEU A 16 -18.79 8.47 0.02
N PHE A 17 -18.42 8.95 1.20
CA PHE A 17 -17.27 8.45 1.97
C PHE A 17 -17.67 7.64 3.20
N SER A 18 -18.89 7.08 3.27
CA SER A 18 -19.39 6.32 4.43
C SER A 18 -18.53 5.11 4.78
N GLU A 19 -17.90 4.48 3.77
CA GLU A 19 -16.99 3.34 3.92
C GLU A 19 -15.57 3.74 4.36
N LEU A 20 -15.24 5.05 4.35
CA LEU A 20 -13.92 5.54 4.71
C LEU A 20 -13.88 5.89 6.21
N HIS A 21 -13.53 4.94 7.05
CA HIS A 21 -13.49 5.12 8.49
C HIS A 21 -12.18 5.75 8.98
N GLY A 22 -12.25 6.52 10.08
CA GLY A 22 -11.08 7.05 10.78
C GLY A 22 -10.27 8.12 10.04
N GLN A 23 -10.82 8.72 8.96
CA GLN A 23 -10.12 9.73 8.14
C GLN A 23 -10.90 11.06 8.03
N PRO A 24 -11.32 11.70 9.14
CA PRO A 24 -12.25 12.84 9.10
C PRO A 24 -11.65 14.04 8.35
N LEU A 25 -10.37 14.32 8.48
CA LEU A 25 -9.72 15.44 7.80
C LEU A 25 -9.65 15.22 6.28
N ALA A 26 -9.32 14.03 5.85
CA ALA A 26 -9.29 13.68 4.44
C ALA A 26 -10.69 13.78 3.83
N GLN A 27 -11.70 13.24 4.49
CA GLN A 27 -13.10 13.35 4.08
C GLN A 27 -13.53 14.81 3.95
N CYS A 28 -13.28 15.64 4.98
CA CYS A 28 -13.65 17.04 4.97
C CYS A 28 -13.02 17.81 3.79
N LEU A 29 -11.73 17.60 3.51
CA LEU A 29 -11.04 18.25 2.41
C LEU A 29 -11.60 17.82 1.04
N LEU A 30 -11.85 16.53 0.85
CA LEU A 30 -12.36 16.00 -0.42
C LEU A 30 -13.81 16.40 -0.67
N VAL A 31 -14.66 16.35 0.35
CA VAL A 31 -16.04 16.85 0.31
C VAL A 31 -16.07 18.35 -0.03
N ALA A 32 -15.25 19.16 0.64
CA ALA A 32 -15.17 20.59 0.37
C ALA A 32 -14.71 20.91 -1.05
N ALA A 33 -13.76 20.11 -1.59
CA ALA A 33 -13.31 20.26 -2.97
C ALA A 33 -14.41 19.98 -3.99
N LEU A 34 -15.21 18.92 -3.77
CA LEU A 34 -16.36 18.57 -4.62
C LEU A 34 -17.50 19.60 -4.49
N ALA A 35 -17.89 19.96 -3.28
CA ALA A 35 -19.01 20.86 -3.03
C ALA A 35 -18.79 22.28 -3.57
N ASN A 36 -17.55 22.76 -3.59
CA ASN A 36 -17.21 24.09 -4.07
C ASN A 36 -16.71 24.12 -5.53
N ASP A 37 -16.68 22.98 -6.20
CA ASP A 37 -16.06 22.80 -7.54
C ASP A 37 -14.64 23.40 -7.63
N ARG A 38 -13.89 23.30 -6.51
CA ARG A 38 -12.50 23.78 -6.40
C ARG A 38 -11.55 22.61 -6.37
N LEU A 39 -11.36 22.05 -7.55
CA LEU A 39 -10.49 20.88 -7.75
C LEU A 39 -9.07 21.31 -8.08
N ALA A 40 -8.11 20.89 -7.25
CA ALA A 40 -6.70 21.00 -7.61
C ALA A 40 -6.39 20.06 -8.80
N PRO A 41 -5.47 20.44 -9.70
CA PRO A 41 -5.10 19.58 -10.83
C PRO A 41 -4.37 18.31 -10.38
N ALA A 42 -3.70 18.34 -9.23
CA ALA A 42 -3.01 17.19 -8.67
C ALA A 42 -3.21 17.09 -7.15
N TYR A 43 -3.45 15.88 -6.69
CA TYR A 43 -3.56 15.52 -5.27
C TYR A 43 -2.49 14.51 -4.88
N LEU A 44 -1.94 14.65 -3.68
CA LEU A 44 -1.06 13.66 -3.06
C LEU A 44 -1.77 13.08 -1.81
N PHE A 45 -2.29 11.87 -1.93
CA PHE A 45 -2.83 11.10 -0.83
C PHE A 45 -1.69 10.37 -0.14
N SER A 46 -1.30 10.85 1.03
CA SER A 46 -0.13 10.37 1.76
C SER A 46 -0.52 9.72 3.08
N GLY A 47 0.12 8.61 3.41
CA GLY A 47 -0.10 7.87 4.66
C GLY A 47 0.23 6.38 4.52
N PRO A 48 0.14 5.59 5.58
CA PRO A 48 0.43 4.16 5.56
C PRO A 48 -0.37 3.39 4.51
N ASP A 49 0.15 2.26 4.04
CA ASP A 49 -0.62 1.37 3.16
C ASP A 49 -1.81 0.77 3.92
N GLY A 50 -2.91 0.55 3.20
CA GLY A 50 -4.10 -0.12 3.75
C GLY A 50 -5.00 0.71 4.67
N VAL A 51 -4.76 2.03 4.84
CA VAL A 51 -5.61 2.93 5.66
C VAL A 51 -6.76 3.59 4.88
N GLY A 52 -7.03 3.16 3.64
CA GLY A 52 -8.15 3.64 2.83
C GLY A 52 -7.82 4.69 1.77
N ARG A 53 -6.54 4.99 1.46
CA ARG A 53 -6.14 5.96 0.42
C ARG A 53 -6.74 5.66 -0.95
N ARG A 54 -6.68 4.39 -1.39
CA ARG A 54 -7.24 3.95 -2.66
C ARG A 54 -8.76 4.08 -2.68
N LEU A 55 -9.42 3.66 -1.60
CA LEU A 55 -10.86 3.82 -1.45
C LEU A 55 -11.27 5.29 -1.56
N ALA A 56 -10.58 6.17 -0.83
CA ALA A 56 -10.83 7.61 -0.87
C ALA A 56 -10.65 8.19 -2.28
N ALA A 57 -9.62 7.76 -3.04
CA ALA A 57 -9.41 8.19 -4.41
C ALA A 57 -10.58 7.76 -5.31
N LEU A 58 -11.02 6.51 -5.22
CA LEU A 58 -12.14 6.00 -6.00
C LEU A 58 -13.45 6.75 -5.67
N ARG A 59 -13.75 6.96 -4.38
CA ARG A 59 -14.94 7.71 -3.95
C ARG A 59 -14.88 9.19 -4.36
N PHE A 60 -13.70 9.80 -4.32
CA PHE A 60 -13.51 11.16 -4.80
C PHE A 60 -13.77 11.28 -6.32
N LEU A 61 -13.27 10.34 -7.12
CA LEU A 61 -13.53 10.29 -8.56
C LEU A 61 -15.01 9.97 -8.85
N GLU A 62 -15.63 9.08 -8.08
CA GLU A 62 -17.08 8.82 -8.17
C GLU A 62 -17.89 10.11 -7.93
N GLY A 63 -17.57 10.86 -6.87
CA GLY A 63 -18.21 12.13 -6.58
C GLY A 63 -18.02 13.16 -7.70
N LEU A 64 -16.84 13.21 -8.31
CA LEU A 64 -16.59 14.07 -9.46
C LEU A 64 -17.47 13.72 -10.66
N LEU A 65 -17.60 12.43 -10.99
CA LEU A 65 -18.42 11.95 -12.11
C LEU A 65 -19.91 12.08 -11.81
N GLY A 66 -20.31 11.94 -10.54
CA GLY A 66 -21.70 12.06 -10.07
C GLY A 66 -22.14 13.48 -9.72
N GLY A 67 -21.34 14.52 -10.04
CA GLY A 67 -21.67 15.91 -9.70
C GLY A 67 -21.78 16.18 -8.18
N GLY A 68 -20.94 15.52 -7.39
CA GLY A 68 -20.93 15.61 -5.93
C GLY A 68 -21.76 14.52 -5.22
N HIS A 69 -22.47 13.68 -5.97
CA HIS A 69 -23.32 12.62 -5.43
C HIS A 69 -22.73 11.23 -5.66
N ALA A 70 -23.21 10.25 -4.91
CA ALA A 70 -22.92 8.85 -5.15
C ALA A 70 -23.46 8.40 -6.52
N ALA A 71 -22.64 7.75 -7.31
CA ALA A 71 -22.94 7.28 -8.66
C ALA A 71 -22.59 5.78 -8.78
N PRO A 72 -23.45 4.85 -8.36
CA PRO A 72 -23.12 3.41 -8.26
C PRO A 72 -22.63 2.78 -9.56
N ARG A 73 -23.14 3.25 -10.71
CA ARG A 73 -22.67 2.79 -12.03
C ARG A 73 -21.22 3.18 -12.27
N GLU A 74 -20.87 4.44 -11.98
CA GLU A 74 -19.50 4.95 -12.15
C GLU A 74 -18.57 4.35 -11.10
N ARG A 75 -19.06 4.15 -9.86
CA ARG A 75 -18.34 3.43 -8.79
C ARG A 75 -17.83 2.09 -9.30
N ARG A 76 -18.71 1.25 -9.84
CA ARG A 76 -18.36 -0.06 -10.35
C ARG A 76 -17.32 0.02 -11.48
N ARG A 77 -17.50 0.93 -12.42
CA ARG A 77 -16.55 1.12 -13.54
C ARG A 77 -15.17 1.56 -13.08
N LEU A 78 -15.12 2.43 -12.06
CA LEU A 78 -13.86 2.89 -11.45
C LEU A 78 -13.17 1.73 -10.70
N GLU A 79 -13.91 0.95 -9.93
CA GLU A 79 -13.40 -0.21 -9.18
C GLU A 79 -12.86 -1.31 -10.11
N GLU A 80 -13.57 -1.61 -11.18
CA GLU A 80 -13.17 -2.55 -12.23
C GLU A 80 -12.07 -1.98 -13.16
N ARG A 81 -11.65 -0.71 -12.97
CA ARG A 81 -10.70 0.03 -13.84
C ARG A 81 -11.15 0.07 -15.30
N ASN A 82 -12.46 0.06 -15.55
CA ASN A 82 -13.09 0.00 -16.86
C ASN A 82 -13.79 1.32 -17.27
N HIS A 83 -13.28 2.46 -16.81
CA HIS A 83 -13.74 3.78 -17.23
C HIS A 83 -12.82 4.33 -18.33
N PRO A 84 -13.34 4.79 -19.51
CA PRO A 84 -12.52 5.19 -20.66
C PRO A 84 -11.61 6.39 -20.37
N ASP A 85 -12.02 7.26 -19.46
CA ASP A 85 -11.26 8.44 -19.05
C ASP A 85 -10.49 8.24 -17.74
N LEU A 86 -10.33 6.99 -17.28
CA LEU A 86 -9.48 6.65 -16.14
C LEU A 86 -8.24 5.90 -16.61
N LEU A 87 -7.07 6.43 -16.31
CA LEU A 87 -5.79 5.73 -16.42
C LEU A 87 -5.28 5.36 -15.02
N TRP A 88 -5.03 4.08 -14.81
CA TRP A 88 -4.44 3.56 -13.58
C TRP A 88 -2.99 3.17 -13.82
N VAL A 89 -2.07 3.82 -13.12
CA VAL A 89 -0.63 3.58 -13.24
C VAL A 89 -0.14 3.00 -11.94
N GLU A 90 0.47 1.83 -12.02
CA GLU A 90 1.11 1.14 -10.89
C GLU A 90 2.53 0.69 -11.24
N PRO A 91 3.39 0.44 -10.23
CA PRO A 91 4.73 -0.08 -10.48
C PRO A 91 4.68 -1.41 -11.22
N THR A 92 5.63 -1.61 -12.13
CA THR A 92 5.71 -2.79 -12.99
C THR A 92 7.00 -3.57 -12.77
N TYR A 93 6.89 -4.89 -12.90
CA TYR A 93 8.04 -5.80 -13.05
C TYR A 93 8.42 -5.91 -14.53
N ASN A 94 9.71 -6.06 -14.83
CA ASN A 94 10.15 -6.46 -16.15
C ASN A 94 10.30 -7.97 -16.18
N HIS A 95 9.41 -8.64 -16.91
CA HIS A 95 9.46 -10.09 -17.11
C HIS A 95 9.61 -10.38 -18.60
N GLN A 96 10.76 -10.92 -19.02
CA GLN A 96 11.05 -11.25 -20.42
C GLN A 96 10.78 -10.11 -21.42
N GLY A 97 11.11 -8.87 -21.03
CA GLY A 97 10.91 -7.68 -21.85
C GLY A 97 9.48 -7.10 -21.84
N ARG A 98 8.54 -7.73 -21.12
CA ARG A 98 7.19 -7.21 -20.89
C ARG A 98 7.07 -6.55 -19.53
N LEU A 99 6.35 -5.45 -19.48
CA LEU A 99 6.02 -4.78 -18.23
C LEU A 99 4.75 -5.38 -17.66
N ILE A 100 4.87 -6.02 -16.51
CA ILE A 100 3.76 -6.67 -15.81
C ILE A 100 3.41 -5.83 -14.60
N PRO A 101 2.15 -5.37 -14.46
CA PRO A 101 1.68 -4.64 -13.29
C PRO A 101 1.91 -5.43 -12.00
N ARG A 102 2.20 -4.73 -10.90
CA ARG A 102 2.39 -5.37 -9.60
C ARG A 102 1.18 -6.20 -9.19
N SER A 103 -0.02 -5.73 -9.49
CA SER A 103 -1.28 -6.42 -9.19
C SER A 103 -1.44 -7.76 -9.92
N GLU A 104 -0.81 -7.93 -11.09
CA GLU A 104 -0.89 -9.14 -11.91
C GLU A 104 0.31 -10.09 -11.72
N ALA A 105 1.35 -9.65 -11.02
CA ALA A 105 2.61 -10.37 -10.93
C ALA A 105 2.47 -11.78 -10.30
N GLU A 106 1.58 -11.94 -9.32
CA GLU A 106 1.32 -13.24 -8.68
C GLU A 106 0.62 -14.23 -9.62
N SER A 107 -0.38 -13.77 -10.36
CA SER A 107 -1.14 -14.63 -11.29
C SER A 107 -0.30 -15.16 -12.44
N ILE A 108 0.75 -14.41 -12.82
CA ILE A 108 1.66 -14.75 -13.93
C ILE A 108 2.92 -15.49 -13.44
N GLY A 109 3.12 -15.62 -12.12
CA GLY A 109 4.30 -16.27 -11.55
C GLY A 109 5.60 -15.50 -11.79
N VAL A 110 5.54 -14.17 -11.77
CA VAL A 110 6.70 -13.31 -11.97
C VAL A 110 7.65 -13.40 -10.78
N SER A 111 8.94 -13.68 -11.05
CA SER A 111 9.96 -13.64 -10.02
C SER A 111 10.12 -12.22 -9.47
N LYS A 112 9.80 -12.01 -8.20
CA LYS A 112 9.87 -10.71 -7.50
C LYS A 112 11.29 -10.37 -6.99
N ARG A 113 12.34 -10.77 -7.73
CA ARG A 113 13.73 -10.53 -7.32
C ARG A 113 14.09 -9.04 -7.26
N THR A 114 13.57 -8.23 -8.19
CA THR A 114 13.78 -6.78 -8.21
C THR A 114 12.49 -6.06 -7.80
N PRO A 115 12.56 -4.98 -7.00
CA PRO A 115 11.36 -4.23 -6.68
C PRO A 115 10.71 -3.67 -7.95
N PRO A 116 9.37 -3.62 -8.01
CA PRO A 116 8.66 -3.03 -9.14
C PRO A 116 8.91 -1.53 -9.18
N GLN A 117 8.91 -0.97 -10.39
CA GLN A 117 9.20 0.45 -10.62
C GLN A 117 8.15 1.09 -11.51
N VAL A 118 7.88 2.37 -11.26
CA VAL A 118 7.16 3.22 -12.20
C VAL A 118 8.17 3.76 -13.23
N ARG A 119 7.98 3.39 -14.48
CA ARG A 119 8.94 3.66 -15.55
C ARG A 119 8.61 4.95 -16.30
N LEU A 120 9.62 5.49 -16.99
CA LEU A 120 9.48 6.71 -17.78
C LEU A 120 8.39 6.59 -18.84
N GLU A 121 8.27 5.42 -19.47
CA GLU A 121 7.26 5.15 -20.52
C GLU A 121 5.83 5.29 -19.97
N GLN A 122 5.59 4.80 -18.75
CA GLN A 122 4.28 4.92 -18.07
C GLN A 122 3.96 6.41 -17.79
N ILE A 123 4.93 7.21 -17.37
CA ILE A 123 4.74 8.64 -17.14
C ILE A 123 4.50 9.39 -18.46
N ARG A 124 5.18 9.01 -19.54
CA ARG A 124 4.91 9.57 -20.88
C ARG A 124 3.50 9.21 -21.38
N GLU A 125 3.03 8.00 -21.10
CA GLU A 125 1.67 7.58 -21.40
C GLU A 125 0.65 8.38 -20.58
N LEU A 126 0.89 8.54 -19.28
CA LEU A 126 0.10 9.40 -18.39
C LEU A 126 -0.01 10.84 -18.93
N SER A 127 1.12 11.44 -19.33
CA SER A 127 1.13 12.80 -19.89
C SER A 127 0.32 12.90 -21.18
N ARG A 128 0.47 11.92 -22.08
CA ARG A 128 -0.32 11.85 -23.32
C ARG A 128 -1.81 11.65 -23.06
N PHE A 129 -2.15 10.85 -22.03
CA PHE A 129 -3.54 10.60 -21.64
C PHE A 129 -4.20 11.89 -21.13
N LEU A 130 -3.55 12.64 -20.25
CA LEU A 130 -4.06 13.90 -19.70
C LEU A 130 -4.17 15.02 -20.76
N ALA A 131 -3.37 14.95 -21.83
CA ALA A 131 -3.43 15.90 -22.95
C ALA A 131 -4.61 15.65 -23.91
N ARG A 132 -5.30 14.48 -23.82
CA ARG A 132 -6.45 14.17 -24.67
C ARG A 132 -7.71 14.79 -24.08
N GLN A 133 -8.68 15.08 -24.97
CA GLN A 133 -10.03 15.40 -24.52
C GLN A 133 -10.70 14.14 -23.96
N PRO A 134 -11.30 14.20 -22.76
CA PRO A 134 -12.04 13.08 -22.19
C PRO A 134 -13.27 12.75 -23.03
N LEU A 135 -13.68 11.50 -23.01
CA LEU A 135 -14.81 11.00 -23.82
C LEU A 135 -16.17 11.12 -23.10
N GLN A 136 -16.20 10.88 -21.80
CA GLN A 136 -17.42 10.80 -20.99
C GLN A 136 -17.37 11.66 -19.73
N SER A 137 -16.19 11.88 -19.19
CA SER A 137 -16.00 12.65 -17.97
C SER A 137 -15.66 14.12 -18.25
N PRO A 138 -15.83 15.02 -17.27
CA PRO A 138 -15.44 16.42 -17.44
C PRO A 138 -13.92 16.61 -17.53
N ARG A 139 -13.14 15.63 -17.10
CA ARG A 139 -11.67 15.66 -17.03
C ARG A 139 -11.06 14.28 -17.28
N GLY A 140 -9.84 14.23 -17.80
CA GLY A 140 -9.02 13.00 -17.76
C GLY A 140 -8.65 12.66 -16.32
N LEU A 141 -8.85 11.43 -15.89
CA LEU A 141 -8.64 10.98 -14.51
C LEU A 141 -7.43 10.05 -14.46
N VAL A 142 -6.48 10.32 -13.59
CA VAL A 142 -5.32 9.46 -13.41
C VAL A 142 -5.10 9.15 -11.94
N ILE A 143 -4.88 7.87 -11.64
CA ILE A 143 -4.37 7.39 -10.35
C ILE A 143 -2.97 6.84 -10.59
N LEU A 144 -1.98 7.34 -9.84
CA LEU A 144 -0.61 6.85 -9.82
C LEU A 144 -0.30 6.26 -8.45
N GLU A 145 -0.17 4.94 -8.37
CA GLU A 145 0.23 4.23 -7.15
C GLU A 145 1.75 4.21 -6.96
N GLN A 146 2.17 4.34 -5.72
CA GLN A 146 3.57 4.27 -5.28
C GLN A 146 4.50 5.16 -6.14
N PRO A 147 4.22 6.47 -6.24
CA PRO A 147 5.08 7.39 -7.00
C PRO A 147 6.53 7.42 -6.47
N GLU A 148 6.77 7.01 -5.22
CA GLU A 148 8.11 6.81 -4.65
C GLU A 148 8.91 5.68 -5.32
N ALA A 149 8.28 4.81 -6.11
CA ALA A 149 8.93 3.78 -6.91
C ALA A 149 9.36 4.28 -8.31
N MET A 150 9.19 5.58 -8.59
CA MET A 150 9.68 6.17 -9.83
C MET A 150 11.21 6.25 -9.85
N ALA A 151 11.80 5.89 -11.00
CA ALA A 151 13.17 6.25 -11.29
C ALA A 151 13.29 7.77 -11.49
N GLU A 152 14.48 8.34 -11.31
CA GLU A 152 14.71 9.78 -11.41
C GLU A 152 14.21 10.41 -12.73
N GLY A 153 14.44 9.74 -13.85
CA GLY A 153 13.96 10.20 -15.16
C GLY A 153 12.43 10.25 -15.26
N ALA A 154 11.73 9.30 -14.61
CA ALA A 154 10.27 9.27 -14.54
C ALA A 154 9.74 10.40 -13.65
N ALA A 155 10.36 10.64 -12.49
CA ALA A 155 10.01 11.72 -11.58
C ALA A 155 10.17 13.10 -12.24
N ASN A 156 11.28 13.33 -12.96
CA ASN A 156 11.51 14.57 -13.71
C ASN A 156 10.51 14.76 -14.86
N ALA A 157 10.11 13.68 -15.53
CA ALA A 157 9.07 13.76 -16.57
C ALA A 157 7.71 14.13 -15.99
N LEU A 158 7.37 13.61 -14.79
CA LEU A 158 6.12 13.93 -14.11
C LEU A 158 6.02 15.42 -13.73
N LEU A 159 7.14 16.07 -13.40
CA LEU A 159 7.16 17.51 -13.06
C LEU A 159 6.58 18.36 -14.19
N LYS A 160 6.88 18.05 -15.46
CA LYS A 160 6.33 18.77 -16.61
C LYS A 160 4.80 18.65 -16.67
N THR A 161 4.29 17.47 -16.38
CA THR A 161 2.82 17.23 -16.34
C THR A 161 2.15 17.96 -15.18
N LEU A 162 2.85 18.07 -14.02
CA LEU A 162 2.35 18.82 -12.87
C LEU A 162 2.39 20.33 -13.06
N GLU A 163 3.29 20.83 -13.89
CA GLU A 163 3.37 22.27 -14.26
C GLU A 163 2.28 22.65 -15.28
N GLU A 164 2.00 21.77 -16.22
CA GLU A 164 0.98 21.96 -17.27
C GLU A 164 0.01 20.75 -17.31
N PRO A 165 -0.84 20.59 -16.30
CA PRO A 165 -1.70 19.40 -16.17
C PRO A 165 -2.86 19.35 -17.17
N GLY A 166 -3.02 20.39 -18.00
CA GLY A 166 -4.14 20.48 -18.93
C GLY A 166 -5.50 20.48 -18.20
N HIS A 167 -6.46 19.73 -18.73
CA HIS A 167 -7.79 19.55 -18.12
C HIS A 167 -7.89 18.29 -17.28
N GLY A 168 -6.77 17.68 -16.89
CA GLY A 168 -6.74 16.43 -16.14
C GLY A 168 -6.80 16.61 -14.62
N LEU A 169 -7.10 15.50 -13.95
CA LEU A 169 -6.99 15.32 -12.50
C LEU A 169 -6.06 14.16 -12.22
N LEU A 170 -4.98 14.43 -11.48
CA LEU A 170 -3.99 13.43 -11.09
C LEU A 170 -4.04 13.17 -9.59
N ILE A 171 -4.17 11.91 -9.18
CA ILE A 171 -4.11 11.48 -7.78
C ILE A 171 -2.89 10.58 -7.59
N LEU A 172 -1.97 11.00 -6.75
CA LEU A 172 -0.78 10.27 -6.34
C LEU A 172 -1.06 9.56 -5.01
N LEU A 173 -0.89 8.23 -4.93
CA LEU A 173 -1.06 7.44 -3.71
C LEU A 173 0.31 7.03 -3.17
N SER A 174 0.81 7.71 -2.14
CA SER A 174 2.15 7.48 -1.58
C SER A 174 2.13 7.01 -0.14
N ALA A 175 2.88 5.93 0.14
CA ALA A 175 3.13 5.47 1.52
C ALA A 175 4.35 6.17 2.15
N ALA A 176 5.28 6.67 1.33
CA ALA A 176 6.53 7.30 1.74
C ALA A 176 6.72 8.65 1.02
N PRO A 177 5.87 9.65 1.32
CA PRO A 177 5.89 10.94 0.62
C PRO A 177 7.22 11.69 0.78
N GLU A 178 7.99 11.41 1.83
CA GLU A 178 9.32 11.97 2.06
C GLU A 178 10.35 11.52 1.02
N ARG A 179 10.11 10.38 0.34
CA ARG A 179 10.97 9.87 -0.74
C ARG A 179 10.67 10.53 -2.09
N LEU A 180 9.57 11.26 -2.20
CA LEU A 180 9.24 12.03 -3.39
C LEU A 180 10.06 13.33 -3.46
N LEU A 181 10.35 13.76 -4.67
CA LEU A 181 10.96 15.07 -4.88
C LEU A 181 10.09 16.16 -4.24
N THR A 182 10.73 17.10 -3.55
CA THR A 182 10.04 18.24 -2.92
C THR A 182 9.26 19.08 -3.95
N THR A 183 9.77 19.13 -5.18
CA THR A 183 9.14 19.81 -6.32
C THR A 183 7.83 19.14 -6.77
N ILE A 184 7.69 17.81 -6.66
CA ILE A 184 6.42 17.09 -6.88
C ILE A 184 5.45 17.42 -5.75
N ARG A 185 5.92 17.29 -4.50
CA ARG A 185 5.09 17.50 -3.32
C ARG A 185 4.52 18.92 -3.23
N SER A 186 5.29 19.93 -3.64
CA SER A 186 4.85 21.34 -3.61
C SER A 186 3.79 21.69 -4.66
N ARG A 187 3.67 20.88 -5.71
CA ARG A 187 2.67 21.07 -6.79
C ARG A 187 1.37 20.27 -6.58
N CYS A 188 1.32 19.46 -5.55
CA CYS A 188 0.14 18.64 -5.23
C CYS A 188 -0.60 19.17 -3.99
N GLN A 189 -1.92 19.18 -4.04
CA GLN A 189 -2.74 19.35 -2.84
C GLN A 189 -2.59 18.11 -1.96
N GLN A 190 -2.02 18.28 -0.77
CA GLN A 190 -1.79 17.16 0.14
C GLN A 190 -3.06 16.81 0.91
N VAL A 191 -3.40 15.51 0.89
CA VAL A 191 -4.44 14.90 1.71
C VAL A 191 -3.77 13.80 2.55
N ARG A 192 -3.74 14.00 3.86
CA ARG A 192 -3.05 13.08 4.78
C ARG A 192 -4.01 12.06 5.34
N PHE A 193 -3.57 10.81 5.33
CA PHE A 193 -4.26 9.67 5.93
C PHE A 193 -3.45 9.19 7.14
N THR A 194 -4.15 8.85 8.20
CA THR A 194 -3.55 8.42 9.46
C THR A 194 -3.88 6.96 9.76
N ARG A 195 -3.15 6.38 10.68
CA ARG A 195 -3.46 5.06 11.23
C ARG A 195 -4.80 5.11 11.96
N LEU A 196 -5.55 4.03 11.87
CA LEU A 196 -6.85 3.91 12.50
C LEU A 196 -6.70 3.50 13.98
N SER A 197 -7.63 3.95 14.82
CA SER A 197 -7.78 3.40 16.15
C SER A 197 -8.21 1.92 16.07
N GLN A 198 -7.98 1.16 17.15
CA GLN A 198 -8.43 -0.24 17.20
C GLN A 198 -9.93 -0.39 16.99
N GLU A 199 -10.73 0.56 17.46
CA GLU A 199 -12.17 0.60 17.31
C GLU A 199 -12.57 0.79 15.85
N CYS A 200 -11.96 1.77 15.16
CA CYS A 200 -12.15 1.97 13.72
C CYS A 200 -11.68 0.77 12.90
N MET A 201 -10.56 0.14 13.28
CA MET A 201 -10.10 -1.08 12.61
C MET A 201 -11.12 -2.21 12.68
N ARG A 202 -11.68 -2.47 13.87
CA ARG A 202 -12.74 -3.48 14.04
C ARG A 202 -13.97 -3.15 13.19
N SER A 203 -14.40 -1.89 13.20
CA SER A 203 -15.53 -1.44 12.40
C SER A 203 -15.32 -1.66 10.89
N VAL A 204 -14.11 -1.39 10.38
CA VAL A 204 -13.78 -1.65 8.96
C VAL A 204 -13.80 -3.15 8.67
N LEU A 205 -13.15 -3.96 9.51
CA LEU A 205 -13.02 -5.40 9.28
C LEU A 205 -14.36 -6.11 9.35
N SER A 206 -15.26 -5.72 10.27
CA SER A 206 -16.60 -6.30 10.36
C SER A 206 -17.53 -5.97 9.18
N GLN A 207 -17.14 -5.01 8.33
CA GLN A 207 -17.89 -4.63 7.12
C GLN A 207 -17.33 -5.28 5.84
N LEU A 208 -16.22 -6.01 5.95
CA LEU A 208 -15.67 -6.72 4.79
C LEU A 208 -16.57 -7.89 4.39
N PRO A 209 -16.76 -8.12 3.08
CA PRO A 209 -17.55 -9.24 2.59
C PRO A 209 -16.89 -10.59 2.91
N ASP A 210 -17.68 -11.66 2.80
CA ASP A 210 -17.22 -13.07 2.80
C ASP A 210 -16.50 -13.52 4.08
N GLU A 211 -16.89 -13.01 5.26
CA GLU A 211 -16.32 -13.38 6.57
C GLU A 211 -14.80 -13.17 6.70
N GLN A 212 -14.15 -12.60 5.69
CA GLN A 212 -12.69 -12.38 5.69
C GLN A 212 -12.26 -11.49 6.85
N GLY A 213 -13.07 -10.48 7.16
CA GLY A 213 -12.82 -9.57 8.27
C GLY A 213 -12.92 -10.24 9.62
N ASP A 214 -13.93 -11.09 9.83
CA ASP A 214 -14.13 -11.83 11.07
C ASP A 214 -13.01 -12.85 11.25
N GLN A 215 -12.62 -13.57 10.20
CA GLN A 215 -11.47 -14.49 10.23
C GLN A 215 -10.16 -13.75 10.57
N ALA A 216 -9.96 -12.53 10.04
CA ALA A 216 -8.80 -11.72 10.37
C ALA A 216 -8.81 -11.26 11.83
N LEU A 217 -9.96 -10.87 12.37
CA LEU A 217 -10.12 -10.52 13.78
C LEU A 217 -9.90 -11.70 14.70
N ASP A 218 -10.43 -12.88 14.38
CA ASP A 218 -10.24 -14.10 15.14
C ASP A 218 -8.77 -14.55 15.15
N LEU A 219 -8.09 -14.44 14.01
CA LEU A 219 -6.66 -14.74 13.92
C LEU A 219 -5.83 -13.72 14.71
N ALA A 220 -6.15 -12.43 14.60
CA ALA A 220 -5.48 -11.38 15.35
C ALA A 220 -5.72 -11.48 16.87
N ALA A 221 -6.85 -12.02 17.30
CA ALA A 221 -7.11 -12.31 18.71
C ALA A 221 -6.22 -13.45 19.25
N ARG A 222 -5.95 -14.46 18.41
CA ARG A 222 -5.03 -15.57 18.75
C ARG A 222 -3.55 -15.18 18.59
N HIS A 223 -3.26 -14.25 17.69
CA HIS A 223 -1.91 -13.77 17.32
C HIS A 223 -1.85 -12.25 17.40
N PRO A 224 -1.79 -11.67 18.64
CA PRO A 224 -1.80 -10.20 18.82
C PRO A 224 -0.62 -9.49 18.17
N GLU A 225 0.47 -10.22 17.89
CA GLU A 225 1.61 -9.73 17.14
C GLU A 225 1.26 -9.31 15.70
N LEU A 226 0.28 -9.96 15.06
CA LEU A 226 -0.19 -9.58 13.72
C LEU A 226 -0.91 -8.23 13.74
N LEU A 227 -1.70 -7.98 14.80
CA LEU A 227 -2.35 -6.70 15.00
C LEU A 227 -1.34 -5.58 15.28
N ALA A 228 -0.31 -5.89 16.09
CA ALA A 228 0.78 -4.95 16.37
C ALA A 228 1.58 -4.62 15.10
N LEU A 229 1.81 -5.60 14.23
CA LEU A 229 2.47 -5.42 12.94
C LEU A 229 1.64 -4.54 11.99
N ALA A 230 0.33 -4.70 12.00
CA ALA A 230 -0.59 -3.92 11.17
C ALA A 230 -0.66 -2.45 11.58
N ASP A 231 -0.34 -2.12 12.83
CA ASP A 231 -0.14 -0.77 13.37
C ASP A 231 -1.24 0.23 12.90
N GLY A 232 -2.50 -0.13 13.13
CA GLY A 232 -3.64 0.72 12.77
C GLY A 232 -4.00 0.74 11.29
N SER A 233 -3.55 -0.25 10.52
CA SER A 233 -3.91 -0.42 9.11
C SER A 233 -4.73 -1.69 8.88
N PRO A 234 -6.03 -1.59 8.54
CA PRO A 234 -6.86 -2.75 8.21
C PRO A 234 -6.32 -3.55 7.02
N GLY A 235 -5.91 -2.87 5.95
CA GLY A 235 -5.37 -3.54 4.78
C GLY A 235 -4.03 -4.25 5.05
N ALA A 236 -3.17 -3.69 5.92
CA ALA A 236 -1.95 -4.36 6.35
C ALA A 236 -2.27 -5.61 7.17
N LEU A 237 -3.29 -5.57 8.05
CA LEU A 237 -3.72 -6.75 8.81
C LEU A 237 -4.20 -7.86 7.86
N MET A 238 -5.03 -7.53 6.87
CA MET A 238 -5.48 -8.51 5.87
C MET A 238 -4.31 -9.15 5.12
N GLU A 239 -3.31 -8.35 4.75
CA GLU A 239 -2.10 -8.86 4.09
C GLU A 239 -1.27 -9.74 5.03
N HIS A 240 -1.14 -9.37 6.30
CA HIS A 240 -0.44 -10.21 7.28
C HIS A 240 -1.17 -11.54 7.53
N VAL A 241 -2.50 -11.53 7.56
CA VAL A 241 -3.33 -12.74 7.65
C VAL A 241 -3.16 -13.63 6.42
N ARG A 242 -3.15 -13.04 5.22
CA ARG A 242 -2.90 -13.76 3.97
C ARG A 242 -1.53 -14.44 3.98
N LEU A 243 -0.48 -13.68 4.34
CA LEU A 243 0.89 -14.20 4.40
C LEU A 243 1.03 -15.27 5.49
N TRP A 244 0.44 -15.06 6.66
CA TRP A 244 0.42 -16.05 7.73
C TRP A 244 -0.21 -17.38 7.29
N ASN A 245 -1.34 -17.32 6.60
CA ASN A 245 -2.04 -18.52 6.10
C ASN A 245 -1.31 -19.20 4.94
N SER A 246 -0.50 -18.45 4.18
CA SER A 246 0.30 -19.00 3.07
C SER A 246 1.55 -19.76 3.52
N VAL A 247 1.99 -19.57 4.78
CA VAL A 247 3.12 -20.32 5.35
C VAL A 247 2.64 -21.71 5.79
N PRO A 248 3.32 -22.80 5.39
CA PRO A 248 2.97 -24.16 5.82
C PRO A 248 2.92 -24.30 7.35
N GLU A 249 1.92 -25.00 7.88
CA GLU A 249 1.65 -25.11 9.32
C GLU A 249 2.87 -25.60 10.12
N GLU A 250 3.55 -26.64 9.63
CA GLU A 250 4.75 -27.19 10.29
C GLU A 250 5.88 -26.16 10.39
N LEU A 251 6.08 -25.39 9.31
CA LEU A 251 7.09 -24.32 9.28
C LEU A 251 6.66 -23.17 10.21
N ARG A 252 5.39 -22.79 10.23
CA ARG A 252 4.80 -21.77 11.09
C ARG A 252 5.05 -22.05 12.58
N GLN A 253 4.80 -23.30 13.02
CA GLN A 253 5.06 -23.73 14.39
C GLN A 253 6.54 -23.62 14.75
N ARG A 254 7.43 -23.97 13.83
CA ARG A 254 8.88 -23.85 14.04
C ARG A 254 9.38 -22.40 14.04
N LEU A 255 8.72 -21.51 13.29
CA LEU A 255 9.03 -20.09 13.27
C LEU A 255 8.59 -19.34 14.54
N GLN A 256 7.66 -19.90 15.34
CA GLN A 256 7.24 -19.29 16.61
C GLN A 256 8.34 -19.28 17.68
N THR A 257 9.33 -20.17 17.56
CA THR A 257 10.45 -20.26 18.49
C THR A 257 11.76 -20.08 17.74
N LEU A 258 12.66 -19.26 18.30
CA LEU A 258 14.00 -19.14 17.76
C LEU A 258 14.79 -20.45 17.98
N PRO A 259 15.59 -20.88 16.99
CA PRO A 259 16.42 -22.08 17.13
C PRO A 259 17.44 -21.89 18.27
N THR A 260 17.63 -22.95 19.06
CA THR A 260 18.56 -22.97 20.18
C THR A 260 19.86 -23.71 19.88
N THR A 261 19.85 -24.55 18.84
CA THR A 261 21.03 -25.34 18.44
C THR A 261 21.41 -25.02 16.98
N PRO A 262 22.71 -25.13 16.62
CA PRO A 262 23.17 -24.91 15.25
C PRO A 262 22.47 -25.83 14.23
N LEU A 263 22.17 -27.07 14.60
CA LEU A 263 21.49 -28.02 13.72
C LEU A 263 20.06 -27.58 13.40
N GLN A 264 19.32 -27.09 14.43
CA GLN A 264 17.99 -26.52 14.23
C GLN A 264 18.03 -25.27 13.35
N ALA A 265 19.04 -24.40 13.53
CA ALA A 265 19.21 -23.21 12.70
C ALA A 265 19.41 -23.54 11.23
N LEU A 266 20.31 -24.48 10.93
CA LEU A 266 20.58 -24.90 9.56
C LEU A 266 19.36 -25.58 8.91
N ALA A 267 18.64 -26.43 9.67
CA ALA A 267 17.42 -27.05 9.20
C ALA A 267 16.32 -26.01 8.91
N LEU A 268 16.14 -25.03 9.81
CA LEU A 268 15.16 -23.96 9.63
C LEU A 268 15.52 -23.06 8.44
N ALA A 269 16.80 -22.70 8.27
CA ALA A 269 17.29 -21.90 7.15
C ALA A 269 16.99 -22.58 5.80
N ARG A 270 17.20 -23.89 5.73
CA ARG A 270 16.88 -24.68 4.54
C ARG A 270 15.39 -24.62 4.24
N ASP A 271 14.55 -24.93 5.23
CA ASP A 271 13.10 -25.02 5.04
C ASP A 271 12.49 -23.66 4.67
N VAL A 272 12.94 -22.57 5.31
CA VAL A 272 12.52 -21.20 4.95
C VAL A 272 12.93 -20.87 3.51
N SER A 273 14.15 -21.21 3.08
CA SER A 273 14.64 -20.88 1.74
C SER A 273 14.02 -21.72 0.63
N GLU A 274 13.58 -22.95 0.93
CA GLU A 274 12.97 -23.88 -0.04
C GLU A 274 11.44 -23.74 -0.13
N GLN A 275 10.76 -23.40 0.97
CA GLN A 275 9.31 -23.37 1.05
C GLN A 275 8.70 -21.97 0.94
N LEU A 276 9.48 -20.90 1.22
CA LEU A 276 8.98 -19.53 1.22
C LEU A 276 9.54 -18.72 0.06
N GLU A 277 8.68 -17.96 -0.59
CA GLU A 277 9.08 -16.96 -1.57
C GLU A 277 9.74 -15.73 -0.91
N GLY A 278 10.38 -14.87 -1.68
CA GLY A 278 11.12 -13.72 -1.18
C GLY A 278 10.27 -12.77 -0.31
N ASP A 279 9.03 -12.50 -0.71
CA ASP A 279 8.12 -11.63 0.04
C ASP A 279 7.71 -12.24 1.38
N GLN A 280 7.47 -13.55 1.41
CA GLN A 280 7.17 -14.30 2.65
C GLN A 280 8.38 -14.32 3.58
N GLN A 281 9.60 -14.48 3.03
CA GLN A 281 10.83 -14.44 3.83
C GLN A 281 11.03 -13.05 4.47
N LEU A 282 10.80 -11.98 3.72
CA LEU A 282 10.87 -10.61 4.24
C LEU A 282 9.79 -10.35 5.31
N TRP A 283 8.60 -10.91 5.11
CA TRP A 283 7.52 -10.82 6.08
C TRP A 283 7.86 -11.56 7.39
N VAL A 284 8.42 -12.76 7.33
CA VAL A 284 8.90 -13.51 8.51
C VAL A 284 9.92 -12.70 9.31
N ILE A 285 10.84 -11.98 8.64
CA ILE A 285 11.80 -11.11 9.32
C ILE A 285 11.07 -9.99 10.07
N ASN A 286 10.09 -9.33 9.45
CA ASN A 286 9.30 -8.28 10.08
C ASN A 286 8.55 -8.79 11.32
N TRP A 287 7.92 -9.97 11.17
CA TRP A 287 7.19 -10.62 12.25
C TRP A 287 8.12 -10.99 13.42
N TRP A 288 9.31 -11.53 13.16
CA TRP A 288 10.31 -11.79 14.19
C TRP A 288 10.85 -10.52 14.86
N GLN A 289 11.08 -9.46 14.10
CA GLN A 289 11.50 -8.18 14.67
C GLN A 289 10.47 -7.64 15.64
N GLN A 290 9.17 -7.72 15.29
CA GLN A 290 8.10 -7.29 16.18
C GLN A 290 8.05 -8.15 17.45
N ASN A 291 8.14 -9.48 17.34
CA ASN A 291 8.13 -10.38 18.48
C ASN A 291 9.33 -10.17 19.40
N LEU A 292 10.52 -10.00 18.85
CA LEU A 292 11.73 -9.73 19.64
C LEU A 292 11.67 -8.35 20.31
N TRP A 293 11.10 -7.37 19.67
CA TRP A 293 10.89 -6.03 20.25
C TRP A 293 9.96 -6.08 21.45
N THR A 294 8.86 -6.83 21.36
CA THR A 294 7.88 -6.96 22.45
C THR A 294 8.35 -7.86 23.59
N ALA A 295 9.10 -8.93 23.29
CA ALA A 295 9.54 -9.92 24.28
C ALA A 295 10.81 -9.52 25.05
N SER A 296 11.75 -8.85 24.39
CA SER A 296 13.00 -8.40 25.02
C SER A 296 13.71 -7.37 24.15
N THR A 297 14.14 -6.26 24.74
CA THR A 297 14.92 -5.23 24.04
C THR A 297 16.36 -5.72 23.81
N GLN A 298 16.55 -6.61 22.83
CA GLN A 298 17.89 -7.09 22.45
C GLN A 298 18.32 -6.44 21.14
N PRO A 299 18.96 -5.26 21.17
CA PRO A 299 19.28 -4.49 19.95
C PRO A 299 20.23 -5.22 19.01
N GLN A 300 21.03 -6.16 19.53
CA GLN A 300 21.94 -6.94 18.70
C GLN A 300 21.19 -7.94 17.80
N ARG A 301 20.14 -8.57 18.30
CA ARG A 301 19.31 -9.50 17.50
C ARG A 301 18.54 -8.76 16.40
N LEU A 302 17.99 -7.59 16.72
CA LEU A 302 17.33 -6.74 15.73
C LEU A 302 18.28 -6.34 14.59
N LYS A 303 19.52 -5.89 14.92
CA LYS A 303 20.54 -5.56 13.92
C LYS A 303 20.90 -6.75 13.00
N ARG A 304 20.86 -7.97 13.52
CA ARG A 304 21.15 -9.18 12.73
C ARG A 304 20.00 -9.48 11.75
N LEU A 305 18.76 -9.30 12.17
CA LEU A 305 17.60 -9.41 11.28
C LEU A 305 17.59 -8.31 10.22
N ASP A 306 18.00 -7.07 10.54
CA ASP A 306 18.16 -6.01 9.55
C ASP A 306 19.24 -6.35 8.51
N ARG A 307 20.37 -6.93 8.93
CA ARG A 307 21.39 -7.42 7.99
C ARG A 307 20.85 -8.53 7.09
N LEU A 308 20.11 -9.49 7.65
CA LEU A 308 19.47 -10.54 6.85
C LEU A 308 18.55 -9.93 5.79
N ARG A 309 17.70 -8.96 6.18
CA ARG A 309 16.85 -8.22 5.25
C ARG A 309 17.65 -7.57 4.13
N GLN A 310 18.74 -6.87 4.46
CA GLN A 310 19.62 -6.24 3.48
C GLN A 310 20.23 -7.26 2.53
N HIS A 311 20.71 -8.41 3.03
CA HIS A 311 21.27 -9.47 2.21
C HIS A 311 20.26 -10.04 1.22
N LEU A 312 19.02 -10.29 1.65
CA LEU A 312 17.95 -10.77 0.76
C LEU A 312 17.59 -9.72 -0.31
N LEU A 313 17.55 -8.43 0.04
CA LEU A 313 17.31 -7.35 -0.90
C LEU A 313 18.47 -7.11 -1.87
N CYS A 314 19.71 -7.45 -1.48
CA CYS A 314 20.92 -7.37 -2.32
C CYS A 314 21.20 -8.67 -3.11
N PHE A 315 20.21 -9.56 -3.21
CA PHE A 315 20.31 -10.80 -4.00
C PHE A 315 21.40 -11.80 -3.55
N VAL A 316 21.79 -11.75 -2.28
CA VAL A 316 22.57 -12.83 -1.67
C VAL A 316 21.75 -14.12 -1.71
N GLN A 317 22.42 -15.26 -1.93
CA GLN A 317 21.74 -16.54 -1.93
C GLN A 317 20.90 -16.72 -0.66
N PRO A 318 19.56 -16.87 -0.75
CA PRO A 318 18.67 -16.83 0.42
C PRO A 318 19.06 -17.83 1.50
N ARG A 319 19.37 -19.07 1.12
CA ARG A 319 19.77 -20.13 2.05
C ARG A 319 20.99 -19.72 2.89
N LEU A 320 22.04 -19.24 2.25
CA LEU A 320 23.27 -18.80 2.94
C LEU A 320 23.00 -17.61 3.86
N ALA A 321 22.18 -16.63 3.41
CA ALA A 321 21.80 -15.48 4.22
C ALA A 321 21.07 -15.89 5.49
N TRP A 322 20.12 -16.83 5.40
CA TRP A 322 19.39 -17.40 6.52
C TRP A 322 20.28 -18.22 7.46
N GLU A 323 21.15 -19.11 6.93
CA GLU A 323 22.08 -19.92 7.74
C GLU A 323 22.97 -19.02 8.59
N VAL A 324 23.60 -18.01 8.00
CA VAL A 324 24.47 -17.06 8.71
C VAL A 324 23.70 -16.27 9.76
N ALA A 325 22.50 -15.79 9.43
CA ALA A 325 21.70 -15.01 10.35
C ALA A 325 21.24 -15.83 11.56
N LEU A 326 20.72 -17.05 11.35
CA LEU A 326 20.22 -17.91 12.41
C LEU A 326 21.32 -18.42 13.33
N LEU A 327 22.49 -18.83 12.78
CA LEU A 327 23.64 -19.21 13.59
C LEU A 327 24.13 -18.04 14.47
N ASN A 328 24.13 -16.83 13.94
CA ASN A 328 24.47 -15.65 14.72
C ASN A 328 23.41 -15.34 15.81
N LEU A 329 22.11 -15.63 15.60
CA LEU A 329 21.07 -15.41 16.61
C LEU A 329 21.18 -16.35 17.81
N ILE A 330 21.71 -17.56 17.64
CA ILE A 330 21.95 -18.53 18.74
C ILE A 330 23.07 -18.03 19.65
N GLY A 331 24.12 -17.43 19.13
CA GLY A 331 25.29 -16.95 19.89
C GLY A 331 25.12 -15.59 20.57
N ALA A 332 23.90 -15.07 20.65
CA ALA A 332 23.55 -13.79 21.29
C ALA A 332 22.59 -14.05 22.44
#